data_e5215707a302459e9ae71bf4c678e312
#
_entry.id   e5215707a302459e9ae71bf4c678e312
#
_cell.length_a   1.000
_cell.length_b   1.000
_cell.length_c   1.000
_cell.angle_alpha   90.00
_cell.angle_beta   90.00
_cell.angle_gamma   90.00
#
_symmetry.space_group_name_H-M   'P 1'
#
loop_
_entity.id
_entity.type
_entity.pdbx_description
1 polymer ?
#
loop_
_entity_poly.entity_id
_entity_poly.type
_entity_poly.pdbx_seq_one_letter_code
_entity_poly.pdbx_strand_id
1 'polypeptide(L)'
;MSNIKSFLGEGIFVPPDHPTLSMSTDANFMEIKRPLRIKSDPSNPNATSIGSHGGGRGPKPTKFILVDGTTNFKPEYWSRLVAVFTTGQTWQFKSYKWSSPPELFKHATGIYVGWRGEETPPSVKGWGRGVNSFAVERWDEKGGVQGSGRWRDREVVEGIWTAIEEGMKLRGWGSK
;
A
#
# COMPACT_ATOMS: atom_id res chain seq x y z
N MET A 1 5.01 -3.23 12.51
CA MET A 1 4.21 -3.07 11.28
C MET A 1 2.73 -3.48 11.38
N SER A 2 2.25 -3.92 12.51
CA SER A 2 0.83 -4.27 12.72
C SER A 2 -0.13 -3.13 12.34
N ASN A 3 0.26 -1.89 12.61
CA ASN A 3 -0.54 -0.72 12.24
C ASN A 3 -0.73 -0.52 10.72
N ILE A 4 0.24 -0.89 9.87
CA ILE A 4 0.07 -0.83 8.40
C ILE A 4 -0.91 -1.92 7.94
N LYS A 5 -0.90 -3.08 8.58
CA LYS A 5 -1.86 -4.16 8.29
C LYS A 5 -3.29 -3.70 8.55
N SER A 6 -3.56 -3.14 9.73
CA SER A 6 -4.86 -2.57 10.08
C SER A 6 -5.24 -1.41 9.15
N PHE A 7 -4.30 -0.51 8.87
CA PHE A 7 -4.53 0.64 8.00
C PHE A 7 -4.96 0.23 6.59
N LEU A 8 -4.26 -0.71 5.97
CA LEU A 8 -4.59 -1.18 4.62
C LEU A 8 -5.82 -2.08 4.55
N GLY A 9 -6.09 -2.85 5.62
CA GLY A 9 -7.22 -3.78 5.68
C GLY A 9 -8.52 -3.12 6.11
N GLU A 10 -8.48 -2.28 7.14
CA GLU A 10 -9.65 -1.68 7.76
C GLU A 10 -9.89 -0.22 7.33
N GLY A 11 -8.87 0.41 6.75
CA GLY A 11 -8.94 1.80 6.31
C GLY A 11 -8.90 2.81 7.45
N ILE A 12 -8.30 2.44 8.59
CA ILE A 12 -8.16 3.29 9.78
C ILE A 12 -6.73 3.20 10.30
N PHE A 13 -6.07 4.33 10.43
CA PHE A 13 -4.75 4.39 11.07
C PHE A 13 -4.90 4.23 12.59
N VAL A 14 -4.07 3.37 13.17
CA VAL A 14 -3.92 3.16 14.63
C VAL A 14 -2.44 3.26 14.97
N PRO A 15 -2.05 3.88 16.10
CA PRO A 15 -0.65 3.90 16.54
C PRO A 15 -0.08 2.50 16.75
N PRO A 16 1.24 2.30 16.62
CA PRO A 16 1.87 0.97 16.74
C PRO A 16 1.68 0.31 18.12
N ASP A 17 1.50 1.10 19.15
CA ASP A 17 1.34 0.73 20.56
C ASP A 17 -0.13 0.61 21.00
N HIS A 18 -1.07 0.80 20.08
CA HIS A 18 -2.50 0.75 20.41
C HIS A 18 -2.94 -0.67 20.81
N PRO A 19 -3.72 -0.84 21.90
CA PRO A 19 -4.10 -2.16 22.44
C PRO A 19 -4.78 -3.10 21.44
N THR A 20 -5.54 -2.56 20.49
CA THR A 20 -6.21 -3.38 19.46
C THR A 20 -5.23 -4.11 18.53
N LEU A 21 -3.99 -3.63 18.40
CA LEU A 21 -2.96 -4.26 17.58
C LEU A 21 -2.27 -5.43 18.26
N SER A 22 -2.29 -5.49 19.59
CA SER A 22 -1.69 -6.59 20.37
C SER A 22 -2.45 -7.91 20.24
N MET A 23 -3.69 -7.87 19.78
CA MET A 23 -4.54 -9.04 19.56
C MET A 23 -4.38 -9.66 18.15
N SER A 24 -3.67 -9.01 17.25
CA SER A 24 -3.40 -9.59 15.93
C SER A 24 -2.19 -10.50 16.00
N THR A 25 -2.45 -11.78 15.91
CA THR A 25 -1.55 -12.92 15.92
C THR A 25 -0.24 -12.71 15.14
N ASP A 26 0.81 -13.38 15.62
CA ASP A 26 2.21 -13.50 15.18
C ASP A 26 2.47 -13.87 13.70
N ALA A 27 1.54 -13.65 12.80
CA ALA A 27 1.78 -13.87 11.38
C ALA A 27 2.68 -12.77 10.80
N ASN A 28 3.90 -13.15 10.41
CA ASN A 28 4.85 -12.29 9.70
C ASN A 28 4.34 -11.81 8.35
N PHE A 29 3.12 -12.20 7.96
CA PHE A 29 2.48 -11.81 6.72
C PHE A 29 0.96 -11.62 6.91
N MET A 30 0.36 -10.81 6.02
CA MET A 30 -1.08 -10.64 5.92
C MET A 30 -1.51 -10.77 4.45
N GLU A 31 -2.60 -11.50 4.21
CA GLU A 31 -3.22 -11.58 2.90
C GLU A 31 -4.27 -10.49 2.73
N ILE A 32 -4.19 -9.72 1.65
CA ILE A 32 -5.17 -8.71 1.26
C ILE A 32 -5.73 -9.11 -0.11
N LYS A 33 -7.05 -9.19 -0.24
CA LYS A 33 -7.73 -9.44 -1.52
C LYS A 33 -8.36 -8.14 -2.02
N ARG A 34 -7.99 -7.74 -3.23
CA ARG A 34 -8.51 -6.52 -3.83
C ARG A 34 -8.80 -6.70 -5.32
N PRO A 35 -9.96 -6.25 -5.82
CA PRO A 35 -10.21 -6.17 -7.24
C PRO A 35 -9.31 -5.08 -7.83
N LEU A 36 -8.55 -5.41 -8.88
CA LEU A 36 -7.70 -4.45 -9.58
C LEU A 36 -8.45 -3.85 -10.77
N ARG A 37 -8.33 -2.54 -10.91
CA ARG A 37 -8.86 -1.79 -12.07
C ARG A 37 -8.03 -2.03 -13.35
N ILE A 38 -6.82 -2.58 -13.20
CA ILE A 38 -5.86 -2.83 -14.31
C ILE A 38 -6.39 -3.83 -15.35
N LYS A 39 -7.35 -4.67 -14.99
CA LYS A 39 -7.95 -5.69 -15.89
C LYS A 39 -9.17 -5.21 -16.65
N SER A 40 -9.46 -3.92 -16.73
CA SER A 40 -10.45 -3.41 -17.64
C SER A 40 -9.89 -3.49 -19.07
N ASP A 41 -10.38 -4.46 -19.82
CA ASP A 41 -10.11 -4.64 -21.25
C ASP A 41 -10.46 -3.34 -21.97
N PRO A 42 -9.50 -2.66 -22.63
CA PRO A 42 -9.79 -1.41 -23.35
C PRO A 42 -10.75 -1.61 -24.52
N SER A 43 -11.01 -2.85 -24.94
CA SER A 43 -11.99 -3.17 -25.99
C SER A 43 -13.42 -3.31 -25.47
N ASN A 44 -13.66 -3.18 -24.14
CA ASN A 44 -15.01 -3.20 -23.58
C ASN A 44 -15.37 -1.86 -22.91
N PRO A 45 -15.94 -0.90 -23.66
CA PRO A 45 -16.34 0.42 -23.13
C PRO A 45 -17.46 0.35 -22.09
N ASN A 46 -18.09 -0.80 -21.89
CA ASN A 46 -19.18 -1.00 -20.92
C ASN A 46 -18.73 -1.49 -19.54
N ALA A 47 -17.44 -1.60 -19.27
CA ALA A 47 -16.93 -2.01 -17.95
C ALA A 47 -17.08 -0.92 -16.85
N THR A 48 -17.64 0.26 -17.19
CA THR A 48 -17.77 1.40 -16.27
C THR A 48 -19.21 1.62 -15.79
N SER A 49 -20.15 0.73 -16.07
CA SER A 49 -21.55 0.89 -15.66
C SER A 49 -21.80 0.26 -14.29
N ILE A 50 -21.85 1.10 -13.28
CA ILE A 50 -22.58 0.84 -12.05
C ILE A 50 -24.05 0.66 -12.42
N GLY A 51 -24.58 -0.56 -12.22
CA GLY A 51 -26.03 -0.82 -12.18
C GLY A 51 -26.60 -1.42 -13.45
N SER A 52 -26.72 -2.72 -13.46
CA SER A 52 -27.97 -3.43 -13.79
C SER A 52 -27.80 -4.95 -13.69
N HIS A 53 -28.83 -5.56 -13.20
CA HIS A 53 -29.16 -6.97 -13.06
C HIS A 53 -28.67 -7.85 -14.22
N GLY A 54 -27.62 -8.61 -13.96
CA GLY A 54 -27.14 -9.62 -14.86
C GLY A 54 -25.99 -10.38 -14.22
N GLY A 55 -26.12 -11.66 -13.95
CA GLY A 55 -25.20 -12.50 -13.19
C GLY A 55 -23.79 -12.71 -13.80
N GLY A 56 -23.10 -11.62 -14.11
CA GLY A 56 -21.70 -11.62 -14.49
C GLY A 56 -20.81 -11.65 -13.25
N ARG A 57 -19.97 -12.68 -13.10
CA ARG A 57 -18.91 -12.72 -12.10
C ARG A 57 -17.99 -11.51 -12.30
N GLY A 58 -18.03 -10.55 -11.37
CA GLY A 58 -17.10 -9.41 -11.33
C GLY A 58 -15.63 -9.86 -11.39
N PRO A 59 -14.68 -8.95 -11.68
CA PRO A 59 -13.28 -9.30 -11.79
C PRO A 59 -12.80 -9.99 -10.51
N LYS A 60 -12.14 -11.14 -10.67
CA LYS A 60 -11.61 -11.89 -9.52
C LYS A 60 -10.62 -11.02 -8.75
N PRO A 61 -10.76 -10.92 -7.42
CA PRO A 61 -9.86 -10.13 -6.61
C PRO A 61 -8.43 -10.68 -6.71
N THR A 62 -7.47 -9.78 -6.86
CA THR A 62 -6.05 -10.12 -6.80
C THR A 62 -5.62 -10.25 -5.35
N LYS A 63 -4.82 -11.28 -5.09
CA LYS A 63 -4.25 -11.56 -3.77
C LYS A 63 -2.92 -10.83 -3.64
N PHE A 64 -2.79 -10.00 -2.60
CA PHE A 64 -1.55 -9.38 -2.17
C PHE A 64 -1.10 -9.99 -0.85
N ILE A 65 0.20 -10.11 -0.67
CA ILE A 65 0.80 -10.53 0.58
C ILE A 65 1.66 -9.39 1.11
N LEU A 66 1.26 -8.85 2.24
CA LEU A 66 2.03 -7.87 2.99
C LEU A 66 2.94 -8.61 3.97
N VAL A 67 4.24 -8.29 3.95
CA VAL A 67 5.25 -8.90 4.81
C VAL A 67 5.99 -7.83 5.60
N ASP A 68 6.42 -8.19 6.80
CA ASP A 68 7.11 -7.27 7.72
C ASP A 68 8.60 -7.09 7.38
N GLY A 69 9.18 -8.00 6.63
CA GLY A 69 10.59 -7.95 6.29
C GLY A 69 10.96 -8.91 5.16
N THR A 70 12.22 -8.85 4.76
CA THR A 70 12.75 -9.62 3.62
C THR A 70 13.59 -10.82 4.04
N THR A 71 13.67 -11.14 5.33
CA THR A 71 14.53 -12.22 5.87
C THR A 71 14.26 -13.58 5.21
N ASN A 72 12.98 -13.86 4.91
CA ASN A 72 12.56 -15.11 4.27
C ASN A 72 12.22 -14.93 2.78
N PHE A 73 12.74 -13.85 2.15
CA PHE A 73 12.47 -13.58 0.74
C PHE A 73 13.29 -14.51 -0.15
N LYS A 74 12.60 -15.33 -0.93
CA LYS A 74 13.23 -16.12 -1.97
C LYS A 74 13.56 -15.24 -3.18
N PRO A 75 14.58 -15.60 -4.00
CA PRO A 75 14.97 -14.81 -5.18
C PRO A 75 13.81 -14.48 -6.12
N GLU A 76 12.87 -15.42 -6.31
CA GLU A 76 11.70 -15.24 -7.18
C GLU A 76 10.67 -14.22 -6.63
N TYR A 77 10.67 -13.93 -5.32
CA TYR A 77 9.72 -12.98 -4.74
C TYR A 77 10.03 -11.53 -5.14
N TRP A 78 11.30 -11.25 -5.41
CA TRP A 78 11.71 -9.91 -5.87
C TRP A 78 11.09 -9.49 -7.20
N SER A 79 10.85 -10.45 -8.11
CA SER A 79 10.14 -10.19 -9.37
C SER A 79 8.65 -9.92 -9.18
N ARG A 80 8.11 -10.25 -8.00
CA ARG A 80 6.71 -10.09 -7.64
C ARG A 80 6.46 -8.93 -6.67
N LEU A 81 7.51 -8.19 -6.32
CA LEU A 81 7.42 -7.03 -5.44
C LEU A 81 6.69 -5.89 -6.16
N VAL A 82 5.57 -5.45 -5.62
CA VAL A 82 4.74 -4.39 -6.21
C VAL A 82 4.89 -3.07 -5.50
N ALA A 83 5.05 -3.09 -4.17
CA ALA A 83 5.20 -1.88 -3.37
C ALA A 83 6.10 -2.08 -2.15
N VAL A 84 6.71 -1.01 -1.68
CA VAL A 84 7.51 -0.96 -0.45
C VAL A 84 7.09 0.24 0.38
N PHE A 85 6.64 -0.01 1.61
CA PHE A 85 6.40 1.03 2.60
C PHE A 85 7.72 1.46 3.25
N THR A 86 7.92 2.76 3.37
CA THR A 86 9.15 3.32 3.92
C THR A 86 8.89 4.39 4.96
N THR A 87 9.77 4.45 5.95
CA THR A 87 9.82 5.52 6.95
C THR A 87 10.74 6.68 6.55
N GLY A 88 11.34 6.63 5.35
CA GLY A 88 12.30 7.62 4.87
C GLY A 88 13.75 7.35 5.26
N GLN A 89 14.03 6.20 5.90
CA GLN A 89 15.36 5.82 6.37
C GLN A 89 16.04 4.87 5.37
N THR A 90 17.22 5.23 4.88
CA THR A 90 17.95 4.44 3.87
C THR A 90 18.44 3.10 4.41
N TRP A 91 18.73 2.99 5.71
CA TRP A 91 19.16 1.73 6.33
C TRP A 91 18.12 0.61 6.21
N GLN A 92 16.83 0.95 6.03
CA GLN A 92 15.74 0.00 5.83
C GLN A 92 16.00 -0.95 4.66
N PHE A 93 16.71 -0.49 3.64
CA PHE A 93 16.90 -1.23 2.39
C PHE A 93 18.21 -2.02 2.31
N LYS A 94 19.03 -2.02 3.38
CA LYS A 94 20.35 -2.69 3.37
C LYS A 94 20.29 -4.18 3.02
N SER A 95 19.21 -4.87 3.41
CA SER A 95 19.00 -6.30 3.14
C SER A 95 18.21 -6.58 1.86
N TYR A 96 17.82 -5.54 1.12
CA TYR A 96 17.04 -5.70 -0.10
C TYR A 96 17.95 -6.03 -1.29
N LYS A 97 17.37 -6.72 -2.29
CA LYS A 97 18.07 -6.99 -3.54
C LYS A 97 18.62 -5.72 -4.20
N TRP A 98 17.88 -4.63 -4.11
CA TRP A 98 18.27 -3.28 -4.53
C TRP A 98 18.38 -2.42 -3.27
N SER A 99 19.57 -2.26 -2.73
CA SER A 99 19.81 -1.53 -1.48
C SER A 99 19.78 -0.01 -1.64
N SER A 100 19.91 0.48 -2.87
CA SER A 100 19.78 1.91 -3.20
C SER A 100 18.31 2.26 -3.45
N PRO A 101 17.70 3.21 -2.71
CA PRO A 101 16.31 3.61 -2.91
C PRO A 101 15.96 4.02 -4.34
N PRO A 102 16.76 4.85 -5.05
CA PRO A 102 16.47 5.21 -6.43
C PRO A 102 16.42 4.01 -7.38
N GLU A 103 17.21 2.96 -7.11
CA GLU A 103 17.16 1.72 -7.90
C GLU A 103 15.97 0.86 -7.50
N LEU A 104 15.74 0.67 -6.20
CA LEU A 104 14.60 -0.10 -5.68
C LEU A 104 13.28 0.41 -6.27
N PHE A 105 13.09 1.72 -6.28
CA PHE A 105 11.83 2.33 -6.72
C PHE A 105 11.64 2.41 -8.25
N LYS A 106 12.58 1.90 -9.05
CA LYS A 106 12.34 1.53 -10.45
C LYS A 106 11.58 0.19 -10.55
N HIS A 107 11.77 -0.70 -9.57
CA HIS A 107 11.22 -2.06 -9.56
C HIS A 107 9.93 -2.20 -8.75
N ALA A 108 9.70 -1.32 -7.77
CA ALA A 108 8.52 -1.33 -6.90
C ALA A 108 8.03 0.09 -6.65
N THR A 109 6.74 0.25 -6.34
CA THR A 109 6.19 1.54 -5.93
C THR A 109 6.58 1.84 -4.49
N GLY A 110 7.26 2.95 -4.24
CA GLY A 110 7.54 3.43 -2.90
C GLY A 110 6.31 4.12 -2.31
N ILE A 111 5.99 3.80 -1.06
CA ILE A 111 4.90 4.41 -0.30
C ILE A 111 5.47 4.99 0.99
N TYR A 112 5.41 6.29 1.11
CA TYR A 112 5.71 7.02 2.35
C TYR A 112 4.40 7.54 2.94
N VAL A 113 4.20 7.33 4.24
CA VAL A 113 3.04 7.87 4.96
C VAL A 113 3.57 8.72 6.11
N GLY A 114 3.34 10.03 6.04
CA GLY A 114 3.70 10.99 7.07
C GLY A 114 2.49 11.56 7.80
N TRP A 115 2.72 12.55 8.64
CA TRP A 115 1.68 13.27 9.33
C TRP A 115 1.18 14.45 8.51
N ARG A 116 -0.12 14.71 8.55
CA ARG A 116 -0.71 15.89 7.90
C ARG A 116 -0.13 17.16 8.53
N GLY A 117 0.25 18.09 7.67
CA GLY A 117 0.90 19.34 8.08
C GLY A 117 2.43 19.25 8.24
N GLU A 118 3.01 18.06 8.13
CA GLU A 118 4.46 17.89 8.09
C GLU A 118 4.97 17.76 6.66
N GLU A 119 6.18 18.28 6.43
CA GLU A 119 6.83 18.11 5.13
C GLU A 119 7.37 16.70 4.95
N THR A 120 7.25 16.19 3.72
CA THR A 120 7.93 14.96 3.33
C THR A 120 9.45 15.12 3.52
N PRO A 121 10.13 14.18 4.20
CA PRO A 121 11.57 14.24 4.41
C PRO A 121 12.35 14.46 3.12
N PRO A 122 13.42 15.28 3.13
CA PRO A 122 14.25 15.53 1.96
C PRO A 122 14.82 14.25 1.33
N SER A 123 15.15 13.25 2.15
CA SER A 123 15.58 11.93 1.70
C SER A 123 14.55 11.28 0.78
N VAL A 124 13.27 11.28 1.19
CA VAL A 124 12.16 10.70 0.41
C VAL A 124 11.95 11.49 -0.88
N LYS A 125 11.96 12.83 -0.80
CA LYS A 125 11.88 13.70 -2.00
C LYS A 125 13.01 13.41 -2.99
N GLY A 126 14.22 13.12 -2.49
CA GLY A 126 15.41 12.81 -3.30
C GLY A 126 15.39 11.44 -3.98
N TRP A 127 14.50 10.53 -3.60
CA TRP A 127 14.43 9.19 -4.21
C TRP A 127 13.67 9.15 -5.56
N GLY A 128 13.10 10.28 -5.97
CA GLY A 128 12.52 10.45 -7.29
C GLY A 128 11.04 10.04 -7.38
N ARG A 129 10.56 9.95 -8.62
CA ARG A 129 9.13 9.77 -8.93
C ARG A 129 8.57 8.38 -8.57
N GLY A 130 9.43 7.42 -8.21
CA GLY A 130 9.00 6.08 -7.81
C GLY A 130 8.38 6.01 -6.41
N VAL A 131 8.43 7.12 -5.64
CA VAL A 131 7.89 7.19 -4.28
C VAL A 131 6.71 8.15 -4.23
N ASN A 132 5.60 7.66 -3.70
CA ASN A 132 4.39 8.43 -3.46
C ASN A 132 4.28 8.74 -1.97
N SER A 133 4.02 10.01 -1.65
CA SER A 133 3.88 10.48 -0.27
C SER A 133 2.42 10.72 0.05
N PHE A 134 1.99 10.17 1.16
CA PHE A 134 0.65 10.31 1.72
C PHE A 134 0.73 10.87 3.13
N ALA A 135 -0.37 11.44 3.63
CA ALA A 135 -0.41 12.01 4.97
C ALA A 135 -1.70 11.62 5.69
N VAL A 136 -1.54 11.16 6.93
CA VAL A 136 -2.64 10.86 7.84
C VAL A 136 -2.70 11.88 8.97
N GLU A 137 -3.88 12.07 9.56
CA GLU A 137 -4.03 12.89 10.75
C GLU A 137 -3.32 12.26 11.94
N ARG A 138 -2.77 13.10 12.83
CA ARG A 138 -2.23 12.61 14.10
C ARG A 138 -3.31 11.89 14.90
N TRP A 139 -2.88 10.89 15.65
CA TRP A 139 -3.79 10.17 16.53
C TRP A 139 -4.32 11.11 17.62
N ASP A 140 -5.64 11.07 17.82
CA ASP A 140 -6.29 11.76 18.93
C ASP A 140 -6.66 10.71 20.00
N GLU A 141 -5.98 10.72 21.13
CA GLU A 141 -6.18 9.77 22.21
C GLU A 141 -7.60 9.83 22.80
N LYS A 142 -8.23 11.02 22.77
CA LYS A 142 -9.59 11.22 23.29
C LYS A 142 -10.66 10.72 22.33
N GLY A 143 -10.42 10.89 21.02
CA GLY A 143 -11.36 10.46 19.97
C GLY A 143 -11.16 9.02 19.52
N GLY A 144 -9.98 8.45 19.73
CA GLY A 144 -9.65 7.10 19.31
C GLY A 144 -9.91 6.87 17.80
N VAL A 145 -10.46 5.70 17.47
CA VAL A 145 -10.81 5.33 16.09
C VAL A 145 -11.94 6.19 15.49
N GLN A 146 -12.69 6.88 16.31
CA GLN A 146 -13.74 7.83 15.92
C GLN A 146 -13.26 9.29 15.95
N GLY A 147 -11.97 9.50 16.25
CA GLY A 147 -11.35 10.80 16.33
C GLY A 147 -11.46 11.62 15.06
N SER A 148 -11.33 12.93 15.23
CA SER A 148 -11.41 13.90 14.14
C SER A 148 -10.43 13.54 13.03
N GLY A 149 -10.94 13.39 11.81
CA GLY A 149 -10.13 13.12 10.62
C GLY A 149 -9.93 11.64 10.25
N ARG A 150 -10.32 10.67 11.10
CA ARG A 150 -10.18 9.23 10.78
C ARG A 150 -10.97 8.78 9.53
N TRP A 151 -12.04 9.47 9.23
CA TRP A 151 -12.79 9.23 7.99
C TRP A 151 -11.95 9.45 6.71
N ARG A 152 -10.92 10.32 6.79
CA ARG A 152 -10.00 10.58 5.68
C ARG A 152 -8.98 9.45 5.49
N ASP A 153 -8.79 8.60 6.48
CA ASP A 153 -7.84 7.49 6.39
C ASP A 153 -8.18 6.54 5.24
N ARG A 154 -9.49 6.31 5.00
CA ARG A 154 -9.95 5.50 3.86
C ARG A 154 -9.58 6.12 2.53
N GLU A 155 -9.67 7.43 2.42
CA GLU A 155 -9.28 8.17 1.21
C GLU A 155 -7.77 8.02 0.95
N VAL A 156 -6.96 8.11 2.01
CA VAL A 156 -5.51 7.87 1.93
C VAL A 156 -5.21 6.44 1.50
N VAL A 157 -5.89 5.45 2.08
CA VAL A 157 -5.72 4.03 1.70
C VAL A 157 -6.11 3.79 0.24
N GLU A 158 -7.20 4.38 -0.25
CA GLU A 158 -7.57 4.29 -1.66
C GLU A 158 -6.53 4.96 -2.58
N GLY A 159 -5.97 6.10 -2.17
CA GLY A 159 -4.87 6.76 -2.87
C GLY A 159 -3.61 5.87 -2.93
N ILE A 160 -3.25 5.21 -1.83
CA ILE A 160 -2.14 4.25 -1.78
C ILE A 160 -2.38 3.10 -2.78
N TRP A 161 -3.56 2.50 -2.77
CA TRP A 161 -3.89 1.43 -3.71
C TRP A 161 -3.87 1.89 -5.16
N THR A 162 -4.37 3.08 -5.44
CA THR A 162 -4.29 3.69 -6.78
C THR A 162 -2.83 3.82 -7.24
N ALA A 163 -1.95 4.34 -6.39
CA ALA A 163 -0.52 4.45 -6.71
C ALA A 163 0.15 3.08 -6.93
N ILE A 164 -0.22 2.06 -6.16
CA ILE A 164 0.27 0.69 -6.36
C ILE A 164 -0.20 0.15 -7.71
N GLU A 165 -1.49 0.30 -8.03
CA GLU A 165 -2.06 -0.16 -9.30
C GLU A 165 -1.43 0.54 -10.51
N GLU A 166 -1.26 1.85 -10.45
CA GLU A 166 -0.58 2.62 -11.51
C GLU A 166 0.87 2.16 -11.70
N GLY A 167 1.59 1.97 -10.59
CA GLY A 167 2.95 1.44 -10.63
C GLY A 167 3.02 0.02 -11.21
N MET A 168 2.05 -0.83 -10.90
CA MET A 168 1.93 -2.17 -11.50
C MET A 168 1.68 -2.06 -13.01
N LYS A 169 0.75 -1.20 -13.44
CA LYS A 169 0.44 -0.97 -14.85
C LYS A 169 1.68 -0.49 -15.62
N LEU A 170 2.41 0.49 -15.10
CA LEU A 170 3.63 1.01 -15.70
C LEU A 170 4.72 -0.07 -15.86
N ARG A 171 4.74 -1.09 -15.00
CA ARG A 171 5.65 -2.23 -15.07
C ARG A 171 5.09 -3.44 -15.83
N GLY A 172 3.99 -3.26 -16.57
CA GLY A 172 3.43 -4.28 -17.45
C GLY A 172 2.64 -5.39 -16.73
N TRP A 173 2.25 -5.19 -15.47
CA TRP A 173 1.39 -6.13 -14.77
C TRP A 173 -0.03 -6.13 -15.38
N GLY A 174 -0.53 -7.30 -15.72
CA GLY A 174 -1.87 -7.43 -16.30
C GLY A 174 -1.93 -7.35 -17.83
N SER A 175 -0.80 -7.18 -18.49
CA SER A 175 -0.68 -7.10 -19.97
C SER A 175 -0.54 -8.47 -20.63
N LYS A 176 -1.12 -9.55 -20.04
CA LYS A 176 -1.15 -10.91 -20.65
C LYS A 176 -2.56 -11.36 -20.82
#